data_d4770fbab1d9c720e7a1a6cd7fc33b77
#
_entry.id   d4770fbab1d9c720e7a1a6cd7fc33b77
#
_cell.length_a   1.000
_cell.length_b   1.000
_cell.length_c   1.000
_cell.angle_alpha   90.00
_cell.angle_beta   90.00
_cell.angle_gamma   90.00
#
_symmetry.space_group_name_H-M   'P 1'
#
loop_
_entity.id
_entity.type
_entity.pdbx_description
1 polymer ?
#
loop_
_entity_poly.entity_id
_entity_poly.type
_entity_poly.pdbx_seq_one_letter_code
_entity_poly.pdbx_strand_id
1 'polypeptide(L)'
;MSELQTERLIKAAKRKNADAFSKLIDSQMQSLYKTAYAIVRNNEDAADAISETVLICWEKLETLKKNQYFKTWLTRILINECYKILKNNSNIVRFEDMAVEEGAEDVHKL
;
A
#
# COMPACT_ATOMS: atom_id res chain seq x y z
N MET A 1 -6.61 18.89 4.23
CA MET A 1 -7.86 18.47 3.55
C MET A 1 -8.86 18.02 4.60
N SER A 2 -10.09 18.50 4.50
CA SER A 2 -11.12 18.13 5.48
C SER A 2 -11.69 16.76 5.17
N GLU A 3 -12.38 16.20 6.16
CA GLU A 3 -13.02 14.91 5.96
C GLU A 3 -14.08 14.96 4.87
N LEU A 4 -14.78 16.08 4.77
CA LEU A 4 -15.79 16.23 3.74
C LEU A 4 -15.17 16.26 2.35
N GLN A 5 -14.06 16.96 2.20
CA GLN A 5 -13.35 16.99 0.93
C GLN A 5 -12.84 15.62 0.55
N THR A 6 -12.30 14.89 1.52
CA THR A 6 -11.81 13.53 1.29
C THR A 6 -12.97 12.64 0.82
N GLU A 7 -14.12 12.77 1.49
CA GLU A 7 -15.28 11.96 1.14
C GLU A 7 -15.72 12.22 -0.31
N ARG A 8 -15.72 13.48 -0.71
CA ARG A 8 -16.09 13.83 -2.08
C ARG A 8 -15.12 13.25 -3.10
N LEU A 9 -13.84 13.32 -2.78
CA LEU A 9 -12.83 12.77 -3.69
C LEU A 9 -12.96 11.26 -3.80
N ILE A 10 -13.22 10.58 -2.69
CA ILE A 10 -13.40 9.15 -2.70
C ILE A 10 -14.59 8.77 -3.59
N LYS A 11 -15.69 9.47 -3.42
CA LYS A 11 -16.88 9.18 -4.22
C LYS A 11 -16.61 9.36 -5.71
N ALA A 12 -15.94 10.45 -6.07
CA ALA A 12 -15.62 10.71 -7.46
C ALA A 12 -14.63 9.68 -8.00
N ALA A 13 -13.63 9.33 -7.20
CA ALA A 13 -12.63 8.34 -7.61
C ALA A 13 -13.26 6.97 -7.83
N LYS A 14 -14.26 6.63 -7.02
CA LYS A 14 -14.98 5.37 -7.21
C LYS A 14 -15.71 5.33 -8.54
N ARG A 15 -16.06 6.48 -9.07
CA ARG A 15 -16.66 6.57 -10.40
C ARG A 15 -15.61 6.70 -11.49
N LYS A 16 -14.35 6.43 -11.13
CA LYS A 16 -13.23 6.44 -12.08
C LYS A 16 -12.88 7.83 -12.60
N ASN A 17 -13.09 8.84 -11.76
CA ASN A 17 -12.62 10.17 -12.07
C ASN A 17 -11.14 10.26 -11.72
N ALA A 18 -10.29 10.30 -12.74
CA ALA A 18 -8.84 10.24 -12.54
C ALA A 18 -8.29 11.44 -11.79
N ASP A 19 -8.85 12.63 -12.07
CA ASP A 19 -8.41 13.84 -11.37
C ASP A 19 -8.67 13.75 -9.88
N ALA A 20 -9.87 13.30 -9.52
CA ALA A 20 -10.22 13.16 -8.12
C ALA A 20 -9.33 12.11 -7.45
N PHE A 21 -9.06 11.03 -8.15
CA PHE A 21 -8.20 9.98 -7.62
C PHE A 21 -6.79 10.51 -7.37
N SER A 22 -6.26 11.25 -8.33
CA SER A 22 -4.93 11.83 -8.20
C SER A 22 -4.83 12.74 -6.98
N LYS A 23 -5.83 13.59 -6.80
CA LYS A 23 -5.85 14.49 -5.64
C LYS A 23 -5.96 13.72 -4.34
N LEU A 24 -6.77 12.67 -4.35
CA LEU A 24 -6.93 11.83 -3.16
C LEU A 24 -5.61 11.19 -2.77
N ILE A 25 -4.91 10.60 -3.73
CA ILE A 25 -3.63 9.96 -3.47
C ILE A 25 -2.59 10.97 -3.04
N ASP A 26 -2.54 12.13 -3.69
CA ASP A 26 -1.60 13.17 -3.32
C ASP A 26 -1.75 13.56 -1.85
N SER A 27 -2.98 13.61 -1.37
CA SER A 27 -3.24 13.98 0.02
C SER A 27 -2.70 12.95 0.99
N GLN A 28 -2.44 11.72 0.54
CA GLN A 28 -1.94 10.65 1.39
C GLN A 28 -0.45 10.37 1.19
N MET A 29 0.17 10.99 0.20
CA MET A 29 1.50 10.60 -0.22
C MET A 29 2.54 10.71 0.90
N GLN A 30 2.50 11.79 1.66
CA GLN A 30 3.47 11.96 2.73
C GLN A 30 3.36 10.86 3.77
N SER A 31 2.14 10.52 4.14
CA SER A 31 1.89 9.46 5.10
C SER A 31 2.31 8.10 4.55
N LEU A 32 1.99 7.87 3.27
CA LEU A 32 2.37 6.60 2.64
C LEU A 32 3.89 6.45 2.62
N TYR A 33 4.59 7.52 2.27
CA TYR A 33 6.04 7.45 2.22
C TYR A 33 6.65 7.17 3.59
N LYS A 34 6.17 7.86 4.61
CA LYS A 34 6.69 7.64 5.96
C LYS A 34 6.52 6.20 6.39
N THR A 35 5.33 5.65 6.14
CA THR A 35 5.04 4.28 6.53
C THR A 35 5.90 3.30 5.75
N ALA A 36 5.97 3.48 4.43
CA ALA A 36 6.74 2.57 3.60
C ALA A 36 8.22 2.59 3.96
N TYR A 37 8.76 3.79 4.13
CA TYR A 37 10.18 3.91 4.45
C TYR A 37 10.51 3.28 5.80
N ALA A 38 9.61 3.43 6.76
CA ALA A 38 9.83 2.83 8.08
C ALA A 38 9.96 1.31 7.98
N ILE A 39 9.29 0.70 7.01
CA ILE A 39 9.31 -0.75 6.86
C ILE A 39 10.47 -1.22 5.99
N VAL A 40 10.62 -0.64 4.80
CA VAL A 40 11.60 -1.15 3.84
C VAL A 40 12.97 -0.48 3.94
N ARG A 41 13.04 0.70 4.53
CA ARG A 41 14.28 1.38 4.89
C ARG A 41 15.14 1.83 3.73
N ASN A 42 14.57 1.99 2.56
CA ASN A 42 15.26 2.63 1.44
C ASN A 42 14.23 3.23 0.50
N ASN A 43 14.70 4.22 -0.28
CA ASN A 43 13.79 5.00 -1.12
C ASN A 43 13.26 4.22 -2.31
N GLU A 44 14.07 3.38 -2.90
CA GLU A 44 13.65 2.62 -4.07
C GLU A 44 12.51 1.68 -3.73
N ASP A 45 12.69 0.91 -2.67
CA ASP A 45 11.65 -0.04 -2.27
C ASP A 45 10.40 0.68 -1.79
N ALA A 46 10.57 1.81 -1.11
CA ALA A 46 9.40 2.59 -0.68
C ALA A 46 8.61 3.07 -1.88
N ALA A 47 9.29 3.58 -2.91
CA ALA A 47 8.61 4.03 -4.11
C ALA A 47 7.91 2.89 -4.82
N ASP A 48 8.54 1.72 -4.88
CA ASP A 48 7.94 0.55 -5.50
C ASP A 48 6.67 0.13 -4.76
N ALA A 49 6.74 0.09 -3.43
CA ALA A 49 5.57 -0.29 -2.63
C ALA A 49 4.43 0.68 -2.83
N ILE A 50 4.75 1.98 -2.88
CA ILE A 50 3.73 3.00 -3.06
C ILE A 50 3.10 2.89 -4.45
N SER A 51 3.92 2.70 -5.49
CA SER A 51 3.40 2.57 -6.84
C SER A 51 2.41 1.41 -6.95
N GLU A 52 2.78 0.27 -6.37
CA GLU A 52 1.92 -0.90 -6.39
C GLU A 52 0.63 -0.62 -5.61
N THR A 53 0.78 0.06 -4.48
CA THR A 53 -0.38 0.39 -3.64
C THR A 53 -1.36 1.29 -4.38
N VAL A 54 -0.84 2.29 -5.10
CA VAL A 54 -1.69 3.21 -5.86
C VAL A 54 -2.44 2.45 -6.94
N LEU A 55 -1.77 1.54 -7.63
CA LEU A 55 -2.40 0.76 -8.66
C LEU A 55 -3.52 -0.12 -8.09
N ILE A 56 -3.24 -0.81 -6.99
CA ILE A 56 -4.24 -1.64 -6.34
C ILE A 56 -5.42 -0.79 -5.87
N CYS A 57 -5.12 0.38 -5.33
CA CYS A 57 -6.16 1.30 -4.87
C CYS A 57 -7.09 1.67 -6.02
N TRP A 58 -6.52 2.03 -7.17
CA TRP A 58 -7.32 2.39 -8.33
C TRP A 58 -8.23 1.25 -8.75
N GLU A 59 -7.69 0.05 -8.74
CA GLU A 59 -8.43 -1.13 -9.21
C GLU A 59 -9.51 -1.56 -8.23
N LYS A 60 -9.26 -1.40 -6.93
CA LYS A 60 -10.13 -1.99 -5.92
C LYS A 60 -10.87 -1.00 -5.04
N LEU A 61 -10.79 0.28 -5.36
CA LEU A 61 -11.43 1.30 -4.52
C LEU A 61 -12.93 1.06 -4.38
N GLU A 62 -13.55 0.56 -5.42
CA GLU A 62 -15.00 0.32 -5.38
C GLU A 62 -15.38 -0.78 -4.40
N THR A 63 -14.41 -1.61 -3.97
CA THR A 63 -14.71 -2.64 -2.99
C THR A 63 -14.72 -2.10 -1.57
N LEU A 64 -14.23 -0.88 -1.37
CA LEU A 64 -14.26 -0.25 -0.05
C LEU A 64 -15.69 0.17 0.25
N LYS A 65 -16.32 -0.48 1.22
CA LYS A 65 -17.73 -0.25 1.47
C LYS A 65 -17.98 1.03 2.24
N LYS A 66 -17.10 1.35 3.20
CA LYS A 66 -17.29 2.55 4.02
C LYS A 66 -16.14 3.50 3.79
N ASN A 67 -16.43 4.61 3.14
CA ASN A 67 -15.41 5.57 2.74
C ASN A 67 -14.62 6.10 3.93
N GLN A 68 -15.23 6.13 5.10
CA GLN A 68 -14.54 6.64 6.30
C GLN A 68 -13.33 5.81 6.68
N TYR A 69 -13.23 4.59 6.20
CA TYR A 69 -12.10 3.71 6.49
C TYR A 69 -11.04 3.72 5.40
N PHE A 70 -11.12 4.69 4.49
CA PHE A 70 -10.21 4.74 3.36
C PHE A 70 -8.74 4.73 3.78
N LYS A 71 -8.36 5.57 4.74
CA LYS A 71 -6.95 5.66 5.13
C LYS A 71 -6.43 4.35 5.69
N THR A 72 -7.21 3.72 6.55
CA THR A 72 -6.81 2.44 7.12
C THR A 72 -6.69 1.37 6.04
N TRP A 73 -7.66 1.35 5.14
CA TRP A 73 -7.68 0.39 4.04
C TRP A 73 -6.46 0.56 3.15
N LEU A 74 -6.16 1.82 2.79
CA LEU A 74 -5.02 2.12 1.94
C LEU A 74 -3.71 1.75 2.62
N THR A 75 -3.60 2.08 3.90
CA THR A 75 -2.39 1.78 4.66
C THR A 75 -2.14 0.28 4.74
N ARG A 76 -3.19 -0.51 4.88
CA ARG A 76 -3.04 -1.96 4.91
C ARG A 76 -2.51 -2.50 3.58
N ILE A 77 -3.01 -1.97 2.48
CA ILE A 77 -2.49 -2.36 1.17
C ILE A 77 -1.00 -2.06 1.11
N LEU A 78 -0.62 -0.86 1.54
CA LEU A 78 0.79 -0.46 1.51
C LEU A 78 1.66 -1.38 2.35
N ILE A 79 1.21 -1.67 3.56
CA ILE A 79 1.99 -2.51 4.46
C ILE A 79 2.18 -3.90 3.85
N ASN A 80 1.14 -4.44 3.24
CA ASN A 80 1.25 -5.73 2.57
C ASN A 80 2.27 -5.69 1.44
N GLU A 81 2.28 -4.62 0.66
CA GLU A 81 3.25 -4.50 -0.43
C GLU A 81 4.66 -4.35 0.10
N CYS A 82 4.83 -3.63 1.20
CA CYS A 82 6.14 -3.50 1.82
C CYS A 82 6.66 -4.86 2.29
N TYR A 83 5.82 -5.64 2.92
CA TYR A 83 6.26 -6.96 3.40
C TYR A 83 6.56 -7.92 2.26
N LYS A 84 5.85 -7.79 1.15
CA LYS A 84 6.20 -8.59 -0.03
C LYS A 84 7.61 -8.29 -0.50
N ILE A 85 7.97 -7.02 -0.51
CA ILE A 85 9.30 -6.62 -0.92
C ILE A 85 10.35 -7.18 0.04
N LEU A 86 10.11 -7.05 1.34
CA LEU A 86 11.04 -7.58 2.33
C LEU A 86 11.20 -9.08 2.20
N LYS A 87 10.11 -9.78 1.96
CA LYS A 87 10.17 -11.22 1.79
C LYS A 87 10.98 -11.60 0.57
N ASN A 88 10.76 -10.90 -0.53
CA ASN A 88 11.51 -11.19 -1.76
C ASN A 88 12.99 -10.91 -1.58
N ASN A 89 13.31 -9.80 -0.94
CA ASN A 89 14.72 -9.47 -0.69
C ASN A 89 15.37 -10.49 0.23
N SER A 90 14.64 -10.90 1.24
CA SER A 90 15.12 -11.89 2.17
C SER A 90 15.39 -13.22 1.48
N ASN A 91 14.48 -13.62 0.61
CA ASN A 91 14.64 -14.86 -0.14
C ASN A 91 15.86 -14.80 -1.06
N ILE A 92 16.08 -13.65 -1.67
CA ILE A 92 17.24 -13.48 -2.55
C ILE A 92 18.53 -13.59 -1.75
N VAL A 93 18.57 -12.93 -0.60
CA VAL A 93 19.78 -12.91 0.22
C VAL A 93 20.07 -14.27 0.84
N ARG A 94 19.03 -15.01 1.17
CA ARG A 94 19.17 -16.24 1.93
C ARG A 94 18.80 -17.46 1.13
N PHE A 95 19.18 -17.45 -0.11
CA PHE A 95 18.83 -18.53 -1.00
C PHE A 95 19.28 -19.89 -0.48
N GLU A 96 20.47 -19.96 0.10
CA GLU A 96 20.99 -21.23 0.61
C GLU A 96 20.21 -21.75 1.78
N ASP A 97 19.49 -20.88 2.45
CA ASP A 97 18.75 -21.23 3.65
C ASP A 97 17.28 -21.44 3.35
N MET A 98 16.92 -21.66 2.11
CA MET A 98 15.53 -21.73 1.72
C MET A 98 14.74 -22.76 2.50
N ALA A 99 15.33 -23.89 2.77
CA ALA A 99 14.62 -24.94 3.51
C ALA A 99 14.25 -24.46 4.91
N VAL A 100 15.09 -23.64 5.49
CA VAL A 100 14.82 -23.10 6.81
C VAL A 100 13.74 -22.03 6.73
N GLU A 101 13.72 -21.29 5.64
CA GLU A 101 12.80 -20.19 5.49
C GLU A 101 11.36 -20.62 5.24
N GLU A 102 11.15 -21.86 4.92
CA GLU A 102 9.79 -22.32 4.67
C GLU A 102 8.87 -22.06 5.84
N GLY A 103 9.39 -22.28 7.04
CA GLY A 103 8.59 -22.01 8.22
C GLY A 103 8.25 -20.55 8.35
N ALA A 104 9.19 -19.69 7.98
CA ALA A 104 8.98 -18.26 8.06
C ALA A 104 7.88 -17.81 7.11
N GLU A 105 7.72 -18.48 6.00
CA GLU A 105 6.68 -18.10 5.06
C GLU A 105 5.29 -18.20 5.65
N ASP A 106 5.09 -19.18 6.49
CA ASP A 106 3.80 -19.33 7.14
C ASP A 106 3.48 -18.12 7.99
N VAL A 107 4.51 -17.56 8.60
CA VAL A 107 4.33 -16.36 9.41
C VAL A 107 3.87 -15.18 8.56
N HIS A 108 4.33 -15.11 7.35
CA HIS A 108 3.98 -14.00 6.48
C HIS A 108 2.53 -13.99 6.05
N LYS A 109 1.86 -15.08 6.24
CA LYS A 109 0.45 -15.13 5.90
C LYS A 109 -0.42 -14.40 6.90
N LEU A 110 0.15 -14.05 8.02
CA LEU A 110 -0.55 -13.29 9.04
C LEU A 110 -0.80 -11.84 8.60
#